data_9f4ea46c224ee30f7a11b50c4aa7b060
#
_entry.id   9f4ea46c224ee30f7a11b50c4aa7b060
#
_cell.length_a   1.000
_cell.length_b   1.000
_cell.length_c   1.000
_cell.angle_alpha   90.00
_cell.angle_beta   90.00
_cell.angle_gamma   90.00
#
_symmetry.space_group_name_H-M   'P 1'
#
loop_
_entity.id
_entity.type
_entity.pdbx_description
1 polymer ?
#
loop_
_entity_poly.entity_id
_entity_poly.type
_entity_poly.pdbx_seq_one_letter_code
_entity_poly.pdbx_strand_id
1 'polypeptide(L)'
;CNTYHNQKKPFQEGDRIPYASRVYDSAEMVNLVDSSLEFWLTAGRYTAQFEKAFAEYLGVRYCSLVNSGSSANLNAFMALTSPLLGERQVKPGDEMITVAAGFPTTVTPAIQYGVVPVFVDVTIPQYNIDVTQLEAALSDKTKVVMAAHTLGNPFDLSAVKTFCDKHNLWLIEDNCDALGSKYVIDGEEKFTGTIGDIGTSSFYPPHHMTMGEGGAVYTNDPLLNKCIRSMRDWGRDCVCASGQDNLCGHRFDKQYGELPLGYD
;
A
#
# COMPACT_ATOMS: atom_id res chain seq x y z
N CYS A 1 -10.55 15.88 26.56
CA CYS A 1 -10.45 14.57 25.87
C CYS A 1 -10.87 13.42 26.78
N ASN A 2 -10.23 13.24 27.94
CA ASN A 2 -10.52 12.09 28.83
C ASN A 2 -12.00 11.95 29.21
N THR A 3 -12.71 13.05 29.43
CA THR A 3 -14.14 13.05 29.77
C THR A 3 -15.03 12.42 28.68
N TYR A 4 -14.63 12.57 27.42
CA TYR A 4 -15.46 12.13 26.29
C TYR A 4 -14.95 10.86 25.61
N HIS A 5 -13.63 10.61 25.65
CA HIS A 5 -13.01 9.59 24.81
C HIS A 5 -12.52 8.36 25.57
N ASN A 6 -12.30 8.49 26.89
CA ASN A 6 -11.84 7.36 27.71
C ASN A 6 -12.96 6.64 28.47
N GLN A 7 -14.21 7.12 28.39
CA GLN A 7 -15.37 6.48 29.02
C GLN A 7 -16.02 5.49 28.05
N LYS A 8 -15.50 4.28 27.99
CA LYS A 8 -16.14 3.18 27.25
C LYS A 8 -17.20 2.51 28.12
N LYS A 9 -18.44 2.45 27.62
CA LYS A 9 -19.45 1.61 28.24
C LYS A 9 -19.09 0.14 28.00
N PRO A 10 -19.10 -0.71 29.02
CA PRO A 10 -18.94 -2.14 28.82
C PRO A 10 -20.11 -2.68 27.98
N PHE A 11 -19.80 -3.57 27.03
CA PHE A 11 -20.81 -4.25 26.23
C PHE A 11 -21.76 -5.07 27.13
N GLN A 12 -23.05 -4.99 26.86
CA GLN A 12 -24.09 -5.77 27.52
C GLN A 12 -24.83 -6.63 26.50
N GLU A 13 -25.30 -7.78 26.92
CA GLU A 13 -26.15 -8.64 26.09
C GLU A 13 -27.39 -7.86 25.62
N GLY A 14 -27.65 -7.88 24.30
CA GLY A 14 -28.70 -7.09 23.67
C GLY A 14 -28.23 -5.77 23.04
N ASP A 15 -27.01 -5.33 23.33
CA ASP A 15 -26.44 -4.17 22.65
C ASP A 15 -26.19 -4.47 21.15
N ARG A 16 -26.28 -3.43 20.34
CA ARG A 16 -25.96 -3.53 18.91
C ARG A 16 -24.47 -3.84 18.72
N ILE A 17 -24.17 -4.90 17.99
CA ILE A 17 -22.83 -5.22 17.52
C ILE A 17 -22.57 -4.44 16.23
N PRO A 18 -21.65 -3.46 16.21
CA PRO A 18 -21.29 -2.78 14.96
C PRO A 18 -20.48 -3.72 14.07
N TYR A 19 -20.70 -3.66 12.75
CA TYR A 19 -19.90 -4.44 11.79
C TYR A 19 -18.44 -3.96 11.72
N ALA A 20 -18.20 -2.68 12.03
CA ALA A 20 -16.88 -2.07 12.16
C ALA A 20 -16.89 -1.08 13.32
N SER A 21 -15.86 -1.09 14.13
CA SER A 21 -15.76 -0.26 15.32
C SER A 21 -14.37 0.37 15.41
N ARG A 22 -14.34 1.62 15.84
CA ARG A 22 -13.10 2.35 16.04
C ARG A 22 -12.55 2.04 17.42
N VAL A 23 -11.26 1.79 17.50
CA VAL A 23 -10.56 1.67 18.78
C VAL A 23 -9.66 2.89 18.92
N TYR A 24 -10.10 3.87 19.67
CA TYR A 24 -9.37 5.09 19.98
C TYR A 24 -9.69 5.58 21.38
N ASP A 25 -8.84 6.45 21.91
CA ASP A 25 -9.05 7.11 23.19
C ASP A 25 -8.66 8.60 23.11
N SER A 26 -8.25 9.18 24.24
CA SER A 26 -7.85 10.59 24.26
C SER A 26 -6.48 10.84 23.59
N ALA A 27 -5.64 9.82 23.39
CA ALA A 27 -4.31 10.01 22.85
C ALA A 27 -4.35 10.47 21.39
N GLU A 28 -5.23 9.87 20.57
CA GLU A 28 -5.44 10.28 19.19
C GLU A 28 -5.93 11.72 19.11
N MET A 29 -6.87 12.10 19.98
CA MET A 29 -7.40 13.49 20.02
C MET A 29 -6.35 14.48 20.47
N VAL A 30 -5.48 14.13 21.43
CA VAL A 30 -4.37 14.98 21.86
C VAL A 30 -3.40 15.19 20.71
N ASN A 31 -2.99 14.14 20.01
CA ASN A 31 -2.09 14.24 18.87
C ASN A 31 -2.68 15.08 17.73
N LEU A 32 -3.99 14.93 17.44
CA LEU A 32 -4.67 15.73 16.43
C LEU A 32 -4.67 17.22 16.78
N VAL A 33 -4.99 17.55 18.03
CA VAL A 33 -4.97 18.95 18.51
C VAL A 33 -3.55 19.50 18.51
N ASP A 34 -2.56 18.74 18.97
CA ASP A 34 -1.15 19.15 19.00
C ASP A 34 -0.63 19.43 17.57
N SER A 35 -0.94 18.55 16.62
CA SER A 35 -0.60 18.76 15.22
C SER A 35 -1.26 20.01 14.63
N SER A 36 -2.52 20.29 15.03
CA SER A 36 -3.25 21.47 14.58
C SER A 36 -2.65 22.78 15.14
N LEU A 37 -2.12 22.75 16.36
CA LEU A 37 -1.51 23.93 16.99
C LEU A 37 -0.19 24.34 16.32
N GLU A 38 0.49 23.42 15.65
CA GLU A 38 1.67 23.77 14.82
C GLU A 38 1.29 24.57 13.58
N PHE A 39 0.03 24.52 13.18
CA PHE A 39 -0.49 25.11 11.95
C PHE A 39 0.29 24.68 10.69
N TRP A 40 0.94 23.53 10.74
CA TRP A 40 1.59 22.91 9.59
C TRP A 40 0.59 21.96 8.92
N LEU A 41 -0.03 22.42 7.84
CA LEU A 41 -1.22 21.77 7.24
C LEU A 41 -0.90 20.70 6.20
N THR A 42 0.36 20.30 6.07
CA THR A 42 0.82 19.27 5.14
C THR A 42 1.72 18.28 5.88
N ALA A 43 2.36 17.35 5.13
CA ALA A 43 3.27 16.38 5.72
C ALA A 43 4.39 17.05 6.54
N GLY A 44 4.56 16.64 7.77
CA GLY A 44 5.49 17.24 8.74
C GLY A 44 6.06 16.20 9.70
N ARG A 45 6.32 16.62 10.96
CA ARG A 45 6.95 15.73 11.95
C ARG A 45 6.17 14.46 12.24
N TYR A 46 4.84 14.52 12.31
CA TYR A 46 4.00 13.35 12.54
C TYR A 46 4.08 12.35 11.39
N THR A 47 4.11 12.82 10.13
CA THR A 47 4.33 11.98 8.97
C THR A 47 5.66 11.24 9.08
N ALA A 48 6.75 11.96 9.38
CA ALA A 48 8.08 11.36 9.49
C ALA A 48 8.17 10.35 10.64
N GLN A 49 7.56 10.65 11.79
CA GLN A 49 7.49 9.75 12.93
C GLN A 49 6.69 8.48 12.60
N PHE A 50 5.55 8.64 11.94
CA PHE A 50 4.70 7.51 11.56
C PHE A 50 5.40 6.62 10.53
N GLU A 51 5.93 7.19 9.45
CA GLU A 51 6.63 6.44 8.39
C GLU A 51 7.76 5.59 8.99
N LYS A 52 8.54 6.16 9.91
CA LYS A 52 9.60 5.45 10.61
C LYS A 52 9.07 4.34 11.51
N ALA A 53 8.14 4.65 12.40
CA ALA A 53 7.60 3.67 13.36
C ALA A 53 6.85 2.53 12.66
N PHE A 54 6.13 2.82 11.59
CA PHE A 54 5.40 1.81 10.83
C PHE A 54 6.34 0.90 10.03
N ALA A 55 7.40 1.46 9.44
CA ALA A 55 8.43 0.66 8.79
C ALA A 55 9.13 -0.27 9.79
N GLU A 56 9.49 0.25 10.97
CA GLU A 56 10.08 -0.56 12.06
C GLU A 56 9.14 -1.67 12.53
N TYR A 57 7.84 -1.37 12.70
CA TYR A 57 6.82 -2.35 13.09
C TYR A 57 6.70 -3.50 12.09
N LEU A 58 6.66 -3.20 10.79
CA LEU A 58 6.57 -4.20 9.74
C LEU A 58 7.90 -4.90 9.43
N GLY A 59 9.03 -4.37 9.90
CA GLY A 59 10.35 -4.89 9.57
C GLY A 59 10.78 -4.58 8.13
N VAL A 60 10.26 -3.49 7.54
CA VAL A 60 10.63 -3.03 6.20
C VAL A 60 11.55 -1.80 6.26
N ARG A 61 12.26 -1.53 5.16
CA ARG A 61 13.22 -0.43 5.11
C ARG A 61 12.57 0.93 4.85
N TYR A 62 11.49 0.97 4.08
CA TYR A 62 10.89 2.20 3.59
C TYR A 62 9.38 2.15 3.71
N CYS A 63 8.82 3.27 4.15
CA CYS A 63 7.39 3.51 4.20
C CYS A 63 7.12 4.94 3.74
N SER A 64 6.05 5.13 2.98
CA SER A 64 5.54 6.43 2.53
C SER A 64 4.07 6.54 2.87
N LEU A 65 3.70 7.56 3.65
CA LEU A 65 2.32 7.85 4.02
C LEU A 65 1.60 8.55 2.87
N VAL A 66 0.35 8.17 2.65
CA VAL A 66 -0.59 8.77 1.69
C VAL A 66 -1.96 8.98 2.35
N ASN A 67 -2.88 9.64 1.66
CA ASN A 67 -4.15 10.09 2.23
C ASN A 67 -5.25 9.01 2.33
N SER A 68 -5.05 7.84 1.73
CA SER A 68 -5.99 6.71 1.82
C SER A 68 -5.35 5.40 1.36
N GLY A 69 -5.96 4.25 1.68
CA GLY A 69 -5.56 2.96 1.12
C GLY A 69 -5.72 2.89 -0.39
N SER A 70 -6.75 3.56 -0.93
CA SER A 70 -6.94 3.68 -2.38
C SER A 70 -5.78 4.42 -3.04
N SER A 71 -5.31 5.51 -2.44
CA SER A 71 -4.11 6.22 -2.91
C SER A 71 -2.84 5.41 -2.70
N ALA A 72 -2.79 4.54 -1.67
CA ALA A 72 -1.67 3.62 -1.50
C ALA A 72 -1.58 2.62 -2.66
N ASN A 73 -2.71 1.98 -3.01
CA ASN A 73 -2.79 1.08 -4.17
C ASN A 73 -2.43 1.80 -5.48
N LEU A 74 -2.96 3.00 -5.66
CA LEU A 74 -2.65 3.82 -6.84
C LEU A 74 -1.16 4.14 -6.91
N ASN A 75 -0.56 4.64 -5.84
CA ASN A 75 0.85 5.01 -5.82
C ASN A 75 1.78 3.79 -5.96
N ALA A 76 1.44 2.66 -5.34
CA ALA A 76 2.18 1.40 -5.50
C ALA A 76 2.23 0.96 -6.97
N PHE A 77 1.08 1.01 -7.65
CA PHE A 77 1.00 0.66 -9.06
C PHE A 77 1.71 1.70 -9.95
N MET A 78 1.50 2.99 -9.71
CA MET A 78 2.17 4.09 -10.43
C MET A 78 3.69 3.96 -10.37
N ALA A 79 4.24 3.59 -9.23
CA ALA A 79 5.68 3.41 -9.07
C ALA A 79 6.27 2.43 -10.09
N LEU A 80 5.50 1.40 -10.47
CA LEU A 80 5.91 0.41 -11.46
C LEU A 80 5.93 0.95 -12.90
N THR A 81 5.28 2.09 -13.16
CA THR A 81 5.30 2.74 -14.48
C THR A 81 6.51 3.66 -14.68
N SER A 82 7.36 3.80 -13.67
CA SER A 82 8.53 4.66 -13.72
C SER A 82 9.56 4.18 -14.76
N PRO A 83 10.09 5.07 -15.61
CA PRO A 83 11.16 4.73 -16.57
C PRO A 83 12.45 4.31 -15.88
N LEU A 84 12.64 4.63 -14.61
CA LEU A 84 13.79 4.19 -13.82
C LEU A 84 13.88 2.66 -13.68
N LEU A 85 12.77 1.95 -13.90
CA LEU A 85 12.72 0.48 -13.82
C LEU A 85 13.20 -0.21 -15.10
N GLY A 86 13.52 0.55 -16.16
CA GLY A 86 14.09 0.01 -17.39
C GLY A 86 13.18 -1.03 -18.06
N GLU A 87 13.67 -2.25 -18.25
CA GLU A 87 12.92 -3.34 -18.89
C GLU A 87 11.75 -3.86 -18.04
N ARG A 88 11.80 -3.65 -16.73
CA ARG A 88 10.71 -4.01 -15.80
C ARG A 88 9.63 -2.92 -15.69
N GLN A 89 9.78 -1.80 -16.40
CA GLN A 89 8.75 -0.76 -16.45
C GLN A 89 7.42 -1.32 -16.97
N VAL A 90 6.35 -1.04 -16.25
CA VAL A 90 4.98 -1.35 -16.66
C VAL A 90 4.48 -0.27 -17.62
N LYS A 91 3.88 -0.67 -18.75
CA LYS A 91 3.45 0.21 -19.83
C LYS A 91 2.00 -0.04 -20.22
N PRO A 92 1.32 0.93 -20.85
CA PRO A 92 0.00 0.69 -21.43
C PRO A 92 0.00 -0.52 -22.37
N GLY A 93 -0.98 -1.40 -22.22
CA GLY A 93 -1.10 -2.65 -22.98
C GLY A 93 -0.41 -3.86 -22.33
N ASP A 94 0.39 -3.66 -21.26
CA ASP A 94 0.82 -4.75 -20.39
C ASP A 94 -0.36 -5.31 -19.58
N GLU A 95 -0.15 -6.42 -18.90
CA GLU A 95 -1.18 -7.14 -18.16
C GLU A 95 -0.87 -7.26 -16.67
N MET A 96 -1.91 -7.19 -15.86
CA MET A 96 -1.88 -7.42 -14.42
C MET A 96 -2.82 -8.55 -14.04
N ILE A 97 -2.29 -9.64 -13.47
CA ILE A 97 -3.12 -10.71 -12.90
C ILE A 97 -3.68 -10.25 -11.56
N THR A 98 -4.99 -10.43 -11.39
CA THR A 98 -5.72 -10.05 -10.17
C THR A 98 -7.01 -10.89 -10.05
N VAL A 99 -7.85 -10.57 -9.06
CA VAL A 99 -9.15 -11.20 -8.85
C VAL A 99 -10.29 -10.18 -9.01
N ALA A 100 -11.45 -10.64 -9.50
CA ALA A 100 -12.66 -9.81 -9.62
C ALA A 100 -13.40 -9.67 -8.27
N ALA A 101 -13.27 -10.67 -7.40
CA ALA A 101 -13.91 -10.68 -6.08
C ALA A 101 -13.03 -9.94 -5.06
N GLY A 102 -12.99 -8.61 -5.14
CA GLY A 102 -12.15 -7.79 -4.28
C GLY A 102 -12.56 -6.32 -4.30
N PHE A 103 -11.80 -5.50 -3.61
CA PHE A 103 -12.06 -4.06 -3.56
C PHE A 103 -11.64 -3.39 -4.89
N PRO A 104 -12.43 -2.45 -5.43
CA PRO A 104 -12.15 -1.85 -6.75
C PRO A 104 -10.75 -1.25 -6.89
N THR A 105 -10.19 -0.66 -5.83
CA THR A 105 -8.90 0.03 -5.92
C THR A 105 -7.69 -0.90 -5.97
N THR A 106 -7.87 -2.22 -5.77
CA THR A 106 -6.86 -3.22 -6.12
C THR A 106 -6.73 -3.39 -7.64
N VAL A 107 -7.76 -3.04 -8.41
CA VAL A 107 -7.82 -3.23 -9.86
C VAL A 107 -7.72 -1.92 -10.65
N THR A 108 -8.43 -0.87 -10.20
CA THR A 108 -8.59 0.37 -10.96
C THR A 108 -7.29 1.08 -11.35
N PRO A 109 -6.19 1.05 -10.58
CA PRO A 109 -4.93 1.65 -11.01
C PRO A 109 -4.42 1.11 -12.35
N ALA A 110 -4.52 -0.21 -12.57
CA ALA A 110 -4.13 -0.81 -13.85
C ALA A 110 -4.94 -0.22 -15.01
N ILE A 111 -6.25 -0.13 -14.85
CA ILE A 111 -7.15 0.41 -15.88
C ILE A 111 -6.83 1.88 -16.17
N GLN A 112 -6.56 2.69 -15.14
CA GLN A 112 -6.21 4.11 -15.28
C GLN A 112 -4.94 4.33 -16.11
N TYR A 113 -3.99 3.37 -16.02
CA TYR A 113 -2.73 3.42 -16.76
C TYR A 113 -2.74 2.64 -18.07
N GLY A 114 -3.92 2.18 -18.51
CA GLY A 114 -4.06 1.43 -19.75
C GLY A 114 -3.46 0.02 -19.70
N VAL A 115 -3.25 -0.52 -18.49
CA VAL A 115 -2.85 -1.91 -18.25
C VAL A 115 -4.10 -2.76 -18.19
N VAL A 116 -4.06 -3.94 -18.77
CA VAL A 116 -5.19 -4.85 -18.87
C VAL A 116 -5.27 -5.74 -17.65
N PRO A 117 -6.32 -5.69 -16.83
CA PRO A 117 -6.51 -6.65 -15.75
C PRO A 117 -6.90 -8.02 -16.32
N VAL A 118 -6.14 -9.03 -15.93
CA VAL A 118 -6.42 -10.45 -16.24
C VAL A 118 -6.95 -11.08 -14.96
N PHE A 119 -8.23 -11.45 -14.98
CA PHE A 119 -8.90 -11.98 -13.80
C PHE A 119 -8.74 -13.49 -13.69
N VAL A 120 -8.33 -13.96 -12.53
CA VAL A 120 -8.45 -15.34 -12.09
C VAL A 120 -9.52 -15.44 -11.00
N ASP A 121 -10.03 -16.64 -10.77
CA ASP A 121 -11.08 -16.85 -9.77
C ASP A 121 -10.50 -16.87 -8.34
N VAL A 122 -11.36 -16.98 -7.37
CA VAL A 122 -11.03 -17.15 -5.95
C VAL A 122 -11.43 -18.53 -5.47
N THR A 123 -10.71 -19.05 -4.48
CA THR A 123 -11.06 -20.31 -3.82
C THR A 123 -12.11 -20.10 -2.75
N ILE A 124 -13.05 -21.03 -2.59
CA ILE A 124 -14.05 -21.05 -1.51
C ILE A 124 -13.65 -22.16 -0.53
N PRO A 125 -13.62 -21.91 0.78
CA PRO A 125 -14.17 -20.76 1.50
C PRO A 125 -13.16 -19.63 1.83
N GLN A 126 -11.95 -19.64 1.29
CA GLN A 126 -10.90 -18.68 1.62
C GLN A 126 -11.10 -17.31 0.97
N TYR A 127 -11.75 -17.26 -0.18
CA TYR A 127 -11.97 -16.05 -1.00
C TYR A 127 -10.69 -15.36 -1.47
N ASN A 128 -9.57 -16.07 -1.43
CA ASN A 128 -8.28 -15.61 -1.96
C ASN A 128 -8.04 -16.13 -3.38
N ILE A 129 -7.09 -15.50 -4.07
CA ILE A 129 -6.68 -15.85 -5.44
C ILE A 129 -6.46 -17.35 -5.61
N ASP A 130 -7.04 -17.94 -6.63
CA ASP A 130 -6.81 -19.34 -6.99
C ASP A 130 -5.47 -19.48 -7.72
N VAL A 131 -4.45 -19.88 -6.97
CA VAL A 131 -3.08 -20.01 -7.47
C VAL A 131 -2.94 -21.05 -8.59
N THR A 132 -3.89 -21.99 -8.73
CA THR A 132 -3.86 -23.01 -9.79
C THR A 132 -4.13 -22.42 -11.17
N GLN A 133 -4.70 -21.22 -11.25
CA GLN A 133 -5.02 -20.53 -12.49
C GLN A 133 -3.91 -19.59 -12.98
N LEU A 134 -2.87 -19.32 -12.18
CA LEU A 134 -1.85 -18.33 -12.49
C LEU A 134 -1.10 -18.61 -13.78
N GLU A 135 -0.67 -19.87 -13.99
CA GLU A 135 0.07 -20.26 -15.21
C GLU A 135 -0.82 -20.15 -16.48
N ALA A 136 -2.12 -20.39 -16.35
CA ALA A 136 -3.05 -20.23 -17.48
C ALA A 136 -3.37 -18.75 -17.79
N ALA A 137 -3.22 -17.87 -16.80
CA ALA A 137 -3.42 -16.44 -16.94
C ALA A 137 -2.18 -15.69 -17.45
N LEU A 138 -1.02 -16.35 -17.48
CA LEU A 138 0.24 -15.76 -17.91
C LEU A 138 0.28 -15.56 -19.43
N SER A 139 0.79 -14.40 -19.85
CA SER A 139 1.16 -14.10 -21.24
C SER A 139 2.48 -13.35 -21.30
N ASP A 140 3.00 -13.10 -22.51
CA ASP A 140 4.20 -12.30 -22.73
C ASP A 140 4.04 -10.83 -22.29
N LYS A 141 2.79 -10.38 -22.07
CA LYS A 141 2.44 -9.03 -21.61
C LYS A 141 2.29 -8.93 -20.10
N THR A 142 2.22 -10.05 -19.40
CA THR A 142 2.05 -10.05 -17.94
C THR A 142 3.28 -9.45 -17.28
N LYS A 143 3.07 -8.44 -16.43
CA LYS A 143 4.12 -7.73 -15.69
C LYS A 143 3.89 -7.68 -14.19
N VAL A 144 2.64 -7.78 -13.74
CA VAL A 144 2.26 -7.54 -12.35
C VAL A 144 1.28 -8.62 -11.88
N VAL A 145 1.44 -9.05 -10.65
CA VAL A 145 0.37 -9.68 -9.86
C VAL A 145 0.04 -8.71 -8.73
N MET A 146 -1.23 -8.35 -8.60
CA MET A 146 -1.73 -7.53 -7.50
C MET A 146 -2.96 -8.18 -6.90
N ALA A 147 -2.88 -8.54 -5.63
CA ALA A 147 -3.97 -9.22 -4.92
C ALA A 147 -4.06 -8.73 -3.48
N ALA A 148 -5.29 -8.76 -2.94
CA ALA A 148 -5.54 -8.47 -1.55
C ALA A 148 -5.51 -9.75 -0.69
N HIS A 149 -5.11 -9.58 0.58
CA HIS A 149 -5.31 -10.59 1.62
C HIS A 149 -6.75 -10.47 2.13
N THR A 150 -7.65 -11.18 1.48
CA THR A 150 -9.09 -11.01 1.63
C THR A 150 -9.56 -11.19 3.07
N LEU A 151 -10.22 -10.17 3.61
CA LEU A 151 -10.76 -10.16 4.98
C LEU A 151 -9.71 -10.48 6.07
N GLY A 152 -8.44 -10.16 5.82
CA GLY A 152 -7.35 -10.43 6.75
C GLY A 152 -6.78 -11.85 6.67
N ASN A 153 -7.25 -12.67 5.74
CA ASN A 153 -6.76 -14.01 5.51
C ASN A 153 -5.65 -14.01 4.43
N PRO A 154 -4.41 -14.36 4.76
CA PRO A 154 -3.34 -14.36 3.77
C PRO A 154 -3.63 -15.32 2.61
N PHE A 155 -3.44 -14.87 1.36
CA PHE A 155 -3.41 -15.79 0.24
C PHE A 155 -2.14 -16.66 0.26
N ASP A 156 -2.06 -17.69 -0.56
CA ASP A 156 -0.86 -18.52 -0.66
C ASP A 156 0.32 -17.72 -1.24
N LEU A 157 0.99 -16.98 -0.34
CA LEU A 157 2.13 -16.15 -0.67
C LEU A 157 3.31 -16.95 -1.21
N SER A 158 3.51 -18.18 -0.74
CA SER A 158 4.58 -19.04 -1.24
C SER A 158 4.39 -19.37 -2.71
N ALA A 159 3.18 -19.76 -3.11
CA ALA A 159 2.87 -20.07 -4.51
C ALA A 159 2.92 -18.82 -5.39
N VAL A 160 2.29 -17.70 -4.97
CA VAL A 160 2.25 -16.46 -5.74
C VAL A 160 3.66 -15.87 -5.89
N LYS A 161 4.44 -15.82 -4.81
CA LYS A 161 5.82 -15.31 -4.86
C LYS A 161 6.71 -16.15 -5.77
N THR A 162 6.63 -17.49 -5.65
CA THR A 162 7.36 -18.41 -6.54
C THR A 162 7.00 -18.19 -8.00
N PHE A 163 5.71 -18.02 -8.32
CA PHE A 163 5.24 -17.70 -9.65
C PHE A 163 5.80 -16.37 -10.16
N CYS A 164 5.72 -15.30 -9.36
CA CYS A 164 6.25 -14.00 -9.72
C CYS A 164 7.76 -14.03 -9.97
N ASP A 165 8.52 -14.69 -9.10
CA ASP A 165 9.98 -14.81 -9.24
C ASP A 165 10.37 -15.61 -10.50
N LYS A 166 9.69 -16.71 -10.77
CA LYS A 166 9.89 -17.56 -11.96
C LYS A 166 9.70 -16.78 -13.26
N HIS A 167 8.73 -15.88 -13.29
CA HIS A 167 8.34 -15.14 -14.50
C HIS A 167 8.80 -13.67 -14.48
N ASN A 168 9.62 -13.26 -13.50
CA ASN A 168 10.13 -11.90 -13.33
C ASN A 168 9.00 -10.84 -13.28
N LEU A 169 7.91 -11.15 -12.57
CA LEU A 169 6.76 -10.27 -12.37
C LEU A 169 6.90 -9.47 -11.08
N TRP A 170 6.28 -8.30 -11.04
CA TRP A 170 6.09 -7.54 -9.81
C TRP A 170 4.95 -8.14 -8.97
N LEU A 171 5.14 -8.19 -7.66
CA LEU A 171 4.09 -8.57 -6.70
C LEU A 171 3.74 -7.38 -5.82
N ILE A 172 2.49 -6.89 -5.92
CA ILE A 172 1.91 -5.93 -4.99
C ILE A 172 0.94 -6.67 -4.07
N GLU A 173 1.19 -6.56 -2.77
CA GLU A 173 0.29 -7.08 -1.73
C GLU A 173 -0.62 -5.95 -1.24
N ASP A 174 -1.91 -6.00 -1.55
CA ASP A 174 -2.90 -5.14 -0.92
C ASP A 174 -3.23 -5.69 0.47
N ASN A 175 -2.63 -5.07 1.49
CA ASN A 175 -2.71 -5.49 2.88
C ASN A 175 -3.70 -4.66 3.70
N CYS A 176 -4.64 -3.96 3.03
CA CYS A 176 -5.59 -3.08 3.71
C CYS A 176 -6.42 -3.80 4.78
N ASP A 177 -6.85 -5.02 4.50
CA ASP A 177 -7.65 -5.83 5.42
C ASP A 177 -6.82 -6.72 6.35
N ALA A 178 -5.49 -6.78 6.20
CA ALA A 178 -4.67 -7.81 6.82
C ALA A 178 -3.49 -7.26 7.65
N LEU A 179 -3.55 -5.99 8.07
CA LEU A 179 -2.51 -5.41 8.91
C LEU A 179 -2.34 -6.22 10.20
N GLY A 180 -1.13 -6.73 10.43
CA GLY A 180 -0.81 -7.58 11.58
C GLY A 180 -0.97 -9.08 11.31
N SER A 181 -1.57 -9.49 10.19
CA SER A 181 -1.57 -10.89 9.76
C SER A 181 -0.15 -11.33 9.38
N LYS A 182 0.13 -12.61 9.57
CA LYS A 182 1.44 -13.19 9.34
C LYS A 182 1.36 -14.43 8.47
N TYR A 183 2.43 -14.69 7.75
CA TYR A 183 2.59 -15.85 6.89
C TYR A 183 3.98 -16.47 7.07
N VAL A 184 4.05 -17.79 7.10
CA VAL A 184 5.35 -18.50 7.18
C VAL A 184 5.85 -18.76 5.77
N ILE A 185 6.98 -18.16 5.40
CA ILE A 185 7.67 -18.40 4.14
C ILE A 185 9.14 -18.67 4.42
N ASP A 186 9.70 -19.69 3.76
CA ASP A 186 11.09 -20.14 3.95
C ASP A 186 11.45 -20.44 5.42
N GLY A 187 10.47 -20.88 6.21
CA GLY A 187 10.64 -21.19 7.63
C GLY A 187 10.65 -19.96 8.56
N GLU A 188 10.44 -18.76 8.02
CA GLU A 188 10.37 -17.51 8.78
C GLU A 188 8.93 -16.97 8.78
N GLU A 189 8.48 -16.48 9.94
CA GLU A 189 7.22 -15.77 10.07
C GLU A 189 7.41 -14.30 9.70
N LYS A 190 6.67 -13.84 8.67
CA LYS A 190 6.71 -12.45 8.19
C LYS A 190 5.31 -11.84 8.19
N PHE A 191 5.22 -10.54 8.37
CA PHE A 191 3.97 -9.83 8.17
C PHE A 191 3.54 -9.88 6.71
N THR A 192 2.24 -10.05 6.45
CA THR A 192 1.65 -9.84 5.13
C THR A 192 1.91 -8.40 4.66
N GLY A 193 2.01 -8.20 3.36
CA GLY A 193 2.42 -6.92 2.77
C GLY A 193 3.94 -6.71 2.72
N THR A 194 4.76 -7.62 3.29
CA THR A 194 6.23 -7.46 3.33
C THR A 194 6.99 -8.53 2.54
N ILE A 195 6.27 -9.42 1.87
CA ILE A 195 6.82 -10.57 1.15
C ILE A 195 6.96 -10.27 -0.35
N GLY A 196 6.00 -9.52 -0.91
CA GLY A 196 6.08 -9.00 -2.28
C GLY A 196 7.07 -7.85 -2.44
N ASP A 197 7.06 -7.24 -3.61
CA ASP A 197 7.92 -6.10 -3.93
C ASP A 197 7.43 -4.81 -3.28
N ILE A 198 6.09 -4.62 -3.21
CA ILE A 198 5.43 -3.47 -2.60
C ILE A 198 4.23 -3.95 -1.80
N GLY A 199 4.08 -3.44 -0.58
CA GLY A 199 2.88 -3.60 0.22
C GLY A 199 2.13 -2.30 0.41
N THR A 200 0.82 -2.38 0.59
CA THR A 200 -0.05 -1.24 0.86
C THR A 200 -0.90 -1.47 2.10
N SER A 201 -1.24 -0.41 2.80
CA SER A 201 -2.15 -0.45 3.95
C SER A 201 -3.11 0.72 3.92
N SER A 202 -4.27 0.54 4.55
CA SER A 202 -5.28 1.56 4.72
C SER A 202 -5.55 1.82 6.20
N PHE A 203 -5.75 3.09 6.53
CA PHE A 203 -6.11 3.55 7.86
C PHE A 203 -7.51 4.19 7.88
N TYR A 204 -8.38 3.72 7.00
CA TYR A 204 -9.81 4.01 7.00
C TYR A 204 -10.48 3.47 8.28
N PRO A 205 -11.52 4.09 8.83
CA PRO A 205 -12.08 3.74 10.15
C PRO A 205 -12.42 2.26 10.40
N PRO A 206 -12.88 1.46 9.43
CA PRO A 206 -13.16 0.05 9.66
C PRO A 206 -11.92 -0.85 9.71
N HIS A 207 -10.74 -0.38 9.31
CA HIS A 207 -9.52 -1.17 9.34
C HIS A 207 -8.92 -1.27 10.76
N HIS A 208 -7.85 -2.05 10.92
CA HIS A 208 -7.24 -2.39 12.22
C HIS A 208 -6.70 -1.16 12.97
N MET A 209 -6.20 -0.17 12.24
CA MET A 209 -5.84 1.15 12.77
C MET A 209 -6.54 2.23 11.94
N THR A 210 -6.86 3.37 12.55
CA THR A 210 -7.49 4.47 11.83
C THR A 210 -6.79 5.79 12.06
N MET A 211 -6.68 6.57 10.98
CA MET A 211 -6.31 7.98 10.99
C MET A 211 -7.49 8.90 10.64
N GLY A 212 -8.74 8.37 10.66
CA GLY A 212 -9.88 8.98 9.97
C GLY A 212 -9.83 8.64 8.49
N GLU A 213 -8.83 9.12 7.78
CA GLU A 213 -8.39 8.67 6.46
C GLU A 213 -6.86 8.63 6.43
N GLY A 214 -6.30 7.66 5.72
CA GLY A 214 -4.87 7.49 5.57
C GLY A 214 -4.54 6.17 4.90
N GLY A 215 -3.32 6.07 4.40
CA GLY A 215 -2.76 4.86 3.82
C GLY A 215 -1.24 4.90 3.82
N ALA A 216 -0.62 3.77 3.58
CA ALA A 216 0.83 3.67 3.46
C ALA A 216 1.23 2.73 2.34
N VAL A 217 2.35 3.06 1.70
CA VAL A 217 3.05 2.23 0.72
C VAL A 217 4.42 1.91 1.27
N TYR A 218 4.82 0.65 1.23
CA TYR A 218 6.09 0.25 1.83
C TYR A 218 6.81 -0.82 1.00
N THR A 219 8.14 -0.81 1.08
CA THR A 219 9.01 -1.69 0.31
C THR A 219 10.38 -1.83 0.97
N ASN A 220 11.11 -2.88 0.60
CA ASN A 220 12.51 -3.05 0.95
C ASN A 220 13.47 -2.56 -0.15
N ASP A 221 12.97 -2.32 -1.35
CA ASP A 221 13.76 -1.91 -2.51
C ASP A 221 13.96 -0.39 -2.54
N PRO A 222 15.23 0.11 -2.54
CA PRO A 222 15.51 1.54 -2.58
C PRO A 222 15.08 2.21 -3.89
N LEU A 223 15.08 1.49 -5.02
CA LEU A 223 14.67 2.03 -6.30
C LEU A 223 13.15 2.17 -6.36
N LEU A 224 12.40 1.16 -5.90
CA LEU A 224 10.95 1.26 -5.75
C LEU A 224 10.56 2.37 -4.77
N ASN A 225 11.27 2.52 -3.65
CA ASN A 225 11.03 3.64 -2.74
C ASN A 225 11.25 5.01 -3.42
N LYS A 226 12.28 5.15 -4.26
CA LYS A 226 12.49 6.37 -5.05
C LYS A 226 11.30 6.63 -5.98
N CYS A 227 10.83 5.60 -6.70
CA CYS A 227 9.68 5.70 -7.58
C CYS A 227 8.39 6.06 -6.82
N ILE A 228 8.11 5.38 -5.68
CA ILE A 228 6.95 5.63 -4.83
C ILE A 228 6.92 7.09 -4.35
N ARG A 229 8.04 7.59 -3.85
CA ARG A 229 8.14 8.98 -3.37
C ARG A 229 8.01 9.99 -4.50
N SER A 230 8.63 9.73 -5.63
CA SER A 230 8.51 10.57 -6.81
C SER A 230 7.06 10.68 -7.27
N MET A 231 6.37 9.55 -7.42
CA MET A 231 4.97 9.54 -7.86
C MET A 231 4.02 10.17 -6.84
N ARG A 232 4.27 9.99 -5.54
CA ARG A 232 3.53 10.69 -4.49
C ARG A 232 3.68 12.20 -4.58
N ASP A 233 4.87 12.65 -4.96
CA ASP A 233 5.28 14.05 -4.92
C ASP A 233 5.37 14.63 -6.36
N TRP A 234 4.31 14.42 -7.16
CA TRP A 234 4.08 14.97 -8.53
C TRP A 234 5.07 14.51 -9.61
N GLY A 235 5.69 13.37 -9.48
CA GLY A 235 6.66 12.86 -10.46
C GLY A 235 8.02 13.56 -10.40
N ARG A 236 8.33 14.27 -9.32
CA ARG A 236 9.62 14.96 -9.16
C ARG A 236 10.73 14.00 -8.74
N ASP A 237 11.93 14.22 -9.24
CA ASP A 237 13.15 13.58 -8.74
C ASP A 237 13.70 14.32 -7.51
N CYS A 238 12.83 14.55 -6.52
CA CYS A 238 13.15 15.24 -5.29
C CYS A 238 13.09 14.28 -4.10
N VAL A 239 14.16 14.27 -3.31
CA VAL A 239 14.27 13.45 -2.10
C VAL A 239 14.17 14.28 -0.81
N CYS A 240 13.83 15.57 -0.92
CA CYS A 240 13.69 16.44 0.23
C CYS A 240 12.60 15.90 1.17
N ALA A 241 12.91 15.90 2.47
CA ALA A 241 11.90 15.58 3.48
C ALA A 241 10.84 16.69 3.54
N SER A 242 9.63 16.34 3.95
CA SER A 242 8.56 17.32 4.17
C SER A 242 9.01 18.45 5.07
N GLY A 243 8.68 19.68 4.70
CA GLY A 243 9.12 20.88 5.40
C GLY A 243 10.54 21.34 5.09
N GLN A 244 11.26 20.64 4.22
CA GLN A 244 12.59 21.02 3.76
C GLN A 244 12.54 21.24 2.25
N ASP A 245 12.87 22.43 1.81
CA ASP A 245 12.82 22.76 0.37
C ASP A 245 14.23 22.81 -0.22
N ASN A 246 14.35 22.34 -1.44
CA ASN A 246 15.50 22.47 -2.31
C ASN A 246 16.86 21.93 -1.79
N LEU A 247 16.84 20.94 -0.87
CA LEU A 247 18.07 20.34 -0.36
C LEU A 247 18.82 19.52 -1.43
N CYS A 248 18.09 18.90 -2.34
CA CYS A 248 18.68 18.14 -3.45
C CYS A 248 19.23 19.01 -4.58
N GLY A 249 18.83 20.29 -4.68
CA GLY A 249 19.24 21.22 -5.72
C GLY A 249 18.64 20.94 -7.11
N HIS A 250 17.76 19.93 -7.25
CA HIS A 250 17.07 19.61 -8.49
C HIS A 250 15.71 18.97 -8.19
N ARG A 251 14.78 19.11 -9.13
CA ARG A 251 13.42 18.54 -9.03
C ARG A 251 13.11 17.51 -10.10
N PHE A 252 13.96 17.43 -11.13
CA PHE A 252 13.77 16.59 -12.29
C PHE A 252 14.96 15.65 -12.46
N ASP A 253 14.68 14.43 -12.93
CA ASP A 253 15.71 13.48 -13.30
C ASP A 253 16.53 14.00 -14.50
N LYS A 254 17.86 13.84 -14.45
CA LYS A 254 18.75 14.35 -15.51
C LYS A 254 18.56 13.67 -16.86
N GLN A 255 18.08 12.44 -16.87
CA GLN A 255 17.89 11.67 -18.09
C GLN A 255 16.48 11.84 -18.64
N TYR A 256 15.48 11.87 -17.76
CA TYR A 256 14.07 11.86 -18.16
C TYR A 256 13.38 13.21 -17.94
N GLY A 257 14.04 14.18 -17.34
CA GLY A 257 13.45 15.43 -16.92
C GLY A 257 12.51 15.18 -15.74
N GLU A 258 11.25 15.42 -15.94
CA GLU A 258 10.20 15.05 -15.01
C GLU A 258 9.88 13.56 -15.15
N LEU A 259 9.70 12.83 -14.04
CA LEU A 259 9.24 11.46 -14.10
C LEU A 259 7.79 11.42 -14.60
N PRO A 260 7.38 10.37 -15.34
CA PRO A 260 6.05 10.33 -15.91
C PRO A 260 4.97 10.40 -14.84
N LEU A 261 3.85 11.02 -15.18
CA LEU A 261 2.67 11.19 -14.36
C LEU A 261 2.83 12.21 -13.21
N GLY A 262 3.73 13.15 -13.35
CA GLY A 262 3.70 14.35 -12.53
C GLY A 262 2.37 15.10 -12.72
N TYR A 263 1.86 15.66 -11.61
CA TYR A 263 0.63 16.44 -11.58
C TYR A 263 1.03 17.87 -11.22
N ASP A 264 1.48 18.65 -12.14
CA ASP A 264 1.66 20.09 -11.95
C ASP A 264 0.52 20.90 -12.55
#